data_7dbecb34c20dcfd043d8efeb40154b8c
#
_entry.id   7dbecb34c20dcfd043d8efeb40154b8c
#
_cell.length_a   1.000
_cell.length_b   1.000
_cell.length_c   1.000
_cell.angle_alpha   90.00
_cell.angle_beta   90.00
_cell.angle_gamma   90.00
#
_symmetry.space_group_name_H-M   'P 1'
#
loop_
_entity.id
_entity.type
_entity.pdbx_description
1 polymer ?
#
loop_
_entity_poly.entity_id
_entity_poly.type
_entity_poly.pdbx_seq_one_letter_code
_entity_poly.pdbx_strand_id
1 'polypeptide(L)' 'MFANLLGQKAYYKLTDQDMADIIGVSRVTYDSKMKSGRFTPAECVKFCRYFKKPFEFLFAMEEEPRVERRHKSE' A
#
# COMPACT_ATOMS: atom_id res chain seq x y z
N MET A 1 6.14 -2.07 -4.48
CA MET A 1 5.68 -2.33 -3.10
C MET A 1 5.25 -1.05 -2.43
N PHE A 2 4.26 -1.14 -1.58
CA PHE A 2 3.70 0.05 -0.94
C PHE A 2 4.34 0.25 0.44
N ALA A 3 5.48 0.91 0.44
CA ALA A 3 6.26 1.08 1.68
C ALA A 3 5.49 1.82 2.76
N ASN A 4 4.72 2.84 2.38
CA ASN A 4 3.96 3.59 3.38
C ASN A 4 2.83 2.77 3.98
N LEU A 5 2.19 1.94 3.17
CA LEU A 5 1.15 1.04 3.68
C LEU A 5 1.75 0.04 4.66
N LEU A 6 2.91 -0.52 4.33
CA LEU A 6 3.60 -1.42 5.25
C LEU A 6 4.05 -0.69 6.51
N GLY A 7 4.43 0.58 6.37
CA GLY A 7 4.79 1.40 7.52
C GLY A 7 3.63 1.57 8.48
N GLN A 8 2.42 1.79 7.95
CA GLN A 8 1.23 1.90 8.81
C GLN A 8 0.93 0.57 9.49
N LYS A 9 1.07 -0.52 8.75
CA LYS A 9 0.89 -1.86 9.32
C LYS A 9 1.81 -2.05 10.52
N ALA A 10 3.08 -1.68 10.36
CA ALA A 10 4.07 -1.83 11.43
C ALA A 10 3.79 -0.88 12.58
N TYR A 11 3.42 0.35 12.27
CA TYR A 11 3.15 1.36 13.29
C TYR A 11 2.03 0.91 14.24
N TYR A 12 0.98 0.32 13.68
CA TYR A 12 -0.16 -0.15 14.48
C TYR A 12 -0.02 -1.61 14.90
N LYS A 13 1.11 -2.23 14.59
CA LYS A 13 1.43 -3.61 14.98
C LYS A 13 0.38 -4.60 14.47
N LEU A 14 -0.01 -4.42 13.23
CA LEU A 14 -1.02 -5.28 12.60
C LEU A 14 -0.34 -6.47 11.93
N THR A 15 -1.07 -7.58 11.88
CA THR A 15 -0.62 -8.76 11.16
C THR A 15 -1.13 -8.69 9.72
N ASP A 16 -0.62 -9.60 8.87
CA ASP A 16 -1.14 -9.73 7.51
C ASP A 16 -2.62 -10.09 7.52
N GLN A 17 -3.03 -10.92 8.48
CA GLN A 17 -4.45 -11.26 8.60
C GLN A 17 -5.28 -10.03 8.94
N ASP A 18 -4.77 -9.18 9.83
CA ASP A 18 -5.46 -7.93 10.17
C ASP A 18 -5.64 -7.06 8.93
N MET A 19 -4.61 -6.95 8.12
CA MET A 19 -4.67 -6.16 6.89
C MET A 19 -5.71 -6.75 5.93
N ALA A 20 -5.73 -8.07 5.80
CA ALA A 20 -6.71 -8.75 4.96
C ALA A 20 -8.13 -8.49 5.45
N ASP A 21 -8.33 -8.52 6.77
CA ASP A 21 -9.63 -8.29 7.36
C ASP A 21 -10.14 -6.88 7.10
N ILE A 22 -9.23 -5.89 7.08
CA ILE A 22 -9.61 -4.50 6.81
C ILE A 22 -10.30 -4.39 5.45
N ILE A 23 -9.81 -5.11 4.46
CA ILE A 23 -10.37 -5.03 3.11
C ILE A 23 -11.29 -6.19 2.77
N GLY A 24 -11.48 -7.12 3.71
CA GLY A 24 -12.47 -8.18 3.54
C GLY A 24 -12.05 -9.30 2.62
N VAL A 25 -10.75 -9.64 2.60
CA VAL A 25 -10.26 -10.75 1.77
C VAL A 25 -9.48 -11.72 2.65
N SER A 26 -9.09 -12.86 2.09
CA SER A 26 -8.25 -13.82 2.80
C SER A 26 -6.82 -13.28 2.90
N ARG A 27 -6.06 -13.82 3.86
CA ARG A 27 -4.67 -13.43 4.00
C ARG A 27 -3.87 -13.73 2.75
N VAL A 28 -4.14 -14.87 2.12
CA VAL A 28 -3.45 -15.24 0.88
C VAL A 28 -3.73 -14.23 -0.23
N THR A 29 -4.99 -13.82 -0.35
CA THR A 29 -5.37 -12.84 -1.34
C THR A 29 -4.72 -11.49 -1.07
N TYR A 30 -4.70 -11.07 0.20
CA TYR A 30 -4.02 -9.83 0.56
C TYR A 30 -2.54 -9.89 0.16
N ASP A 31 -1.88 -10.99 0.49
CA ASP A 31 -0.46 -11.14 0.17
C ASP A 31 -0.21 -11.06 -1.33
N SER A 32 -1.06 -11.72 -2.11
CA SER A 32 -0.97 -11.68 -3.56
C SER A 32 -1.15 -10.25 -4.09
N LYS A 33 -2.10 -9.51 -3.53
CA LYS A 33 -2.34 -8.13 -3.95
C LYS A 33 -1.17 -7.23 -3.59
N MET A 34 -0.55 -7.45 -2.44
CA MET A 34 0.64 -6.68 -2.06
C MET A 34 1.78 -6.91 -3.03
N LYS A 35 1.97 -8.15 -3.45
CA LYS A 35 3.06 -8.49 -4.37
C LYS A 35 2.82 -7.94 -5.76
N SER A 36 1.58 -7.99 -6.22
CA SER A 36 1.23 -7.55 -7.57
C SER A 36 0.92 -6.05 -7.64
N GLY A 37 0.60 -5.45 -6.51
CA GLY A 37 0.18 -4.06 -6.48
C GLY A 37 -1.25 -3.84 -6.96
N ARG A 38 -2.06 -4.88 -7.03
CA ARG A 38 -3.39 -4.81 -7.65
C ARG A 38 -4.49 -4.78 -6.62
N PHE A 39 -4.67 -3.65 -6.00
CA PHE A 39 -5.80 -3.44 -5.12
C PHE A 39 -6.93 -2.76 -5.89
N THR A 40 -8.17 -3.16 -5.62
CA THR A 40 -9.31 -2.50 -6.22
C THR A 40 -9.51 -1.12 -5.59
N PRO A 41 -10.21 -0.19 -6.29
CA PRO A 41 -10.48 1.11 -5.69
C PRO A 41 -11.23 1.00 -4.36
N ALA A 42 -12.16 0.06 -4.23
CA ALA A 42 -12.88 -0.12 -2.97
C ALA A 42 -11.94 -0.52 -1.85
N GLU A 43 -10.98 -1.40 -2.14
CA GLU A 43 -10.01 -1.82 -1.13
C GLU A 43 -9.11 -0.66 -0.72
N CYS A 44 -8.69 0.14 -1.69
CA CYS A 44 -7.89 1.31 -1.40
C CYS A 44 -8.63 2.28 -0.47
N VAL A 45 -9.91 2.51 -0.74
CA VAL A 45 -10.72 3.38 0.11
C VAL A 45 -10.81 2.83 1.53
N LYS A 46 -10.94 1.52 1.66
CA LYS A 46 -11.03 0.91 2.99
C LYS A 46 -9.76 1.14 3.80
N PHE A 47 -8.59 0.99 3.16
CA PHE A 47 -7.33 1.28 3.84
C PHE A 47 -7.22 2.77 4.19
N CYS A 48 -7.60 3.65 3.27
CA CYS A 48 -7.52 5.09 3.52
C CYS A 48 -8.38 5.48 4.71
N ARG A 49 -9.56 4.91 4.81
CA ARG A 49 -10.46 5.19 5.93
C ARG A 49 -9.94 4.62 7.24
N TYR A 50 -9.40 3.41 7.18
CA TYR A 50 -8.90 2.76 8.38
C TYR A 50 -7.72 3.52 8.96
N PHE A 51 -6.76 3.88 8.12
CA PHE A 51 -5.55 4.55 8.58
C PHE A 51 -5.69 6.06 8.62
N LYS A 52 -6.76 6.60 8.07
CA LYS A 52 -7.01 8.04 7.99
C LYS A 52 -5.87 8.75 7.29
N LYS A 53 -5.45 8.18 6.17
CA LYS A 53 -4.39 8.73 5.34
C LYS A 53 -4.88 8.80 3.91
N PRO A 54 -4.39 9.76 3.13
CA PRO A 54 -4.82 9.89 1.74
C PRO A 54 -4.27 8.77 0.86
N PHE A 55 -4.95 8.53 -0.24
CA PHE A 55 -4.55 7.50 -1.19
C PHE A 55 -3.11 7.70 -1.66
N GLU A 56 -2.77 8.94 -2.01
CA GLU A 56 -1.43 9.24 -2.52
C GLU A 56 -0.33 8.83 -1.55
N PHE A 57 -0.60 8.96 -0.27
CA PHE A 57 0.37 8.57 0.74
C PHE A 57 0.48 7.06 0.86
N LEU A 58 -0.66 6.40 1.05
CA LEU A 58 -0.66 4.95 1.33
C LEU A 58 -0.17 4.14 0.16
N PHE A 59 -0.52 4.54 -1.05
CA PHE A 59 -0.23 3.76 -2.24
C PHE A 59 0.87 4.35 -3.10
N ALA A 60 1.67 5.25 -2.52
CA ALA A 60 2.87 5.72 -3.20
C ALA A 60 3.79 4.53 -3.40
N MET A 61 4.21 4.32 -4.63
CA MET A 61 5.14 3.24 -4.93
C MET A 61 6.54 3.67 -4.54
N GLU A 62 7.29 2.74 -4.03
CA GLU A 62 8.69 2.98 -3.76
C GLU A 62 9.39 3.15 -5.10
N GLU A 63 10.00 4.30 -5.30
CA GLU A 63 10.54 4.65 -6.59
C GLU A 63 12.02 4.40 -6.67
N GLU A 64 12.46 4.13 -7.88
CA GLU A 64 13.88 4.16 -8.16
C GLU A 64 14.35 5.60 -8.06
N PRO A 65 15.43 5.86 -7.43
CA PRO A 65 15.98 7.23 -7.35
C PRO A 65 16.58 7.64 -8.67
N ARG A 66 15.88 7.73 -9.63
CA ARG A 66 16.39 8.08 -10.95
C ARG A 66 16.07 9.54 -11.33
N VAL A 67 15.74 8.95 -11.36
CA VAL A 67 15.23 9.65 -11.45
C VAL A 67 15.30 10.50 -11.73
N GLU A 68 15.33 10.51 -11.83
CA GLU A 68 15.18 11.22 -11.93
C GLU A 68 15.62 11.64 -12.50
N ARG A 69 15.86 11.63 -13.08
CA ARG A 69 16.10 11.94 -13.55
C ARG A 69 16.09 12.33 -14.25
N ARG A 70 16.14 12.43 -14.80
CA ARG A 70 16.02 12.90 -15.36
C ARG A 70 16.21 13.54 -15.62
N HIS A 71 16.40 13.70 -15.83
CA HIS A 71 16.46 14.34 -16.09
C HIS A 71 16.72 14.82 -16.32
N LYS A 72 16.83 14.71 -16.75
CA LYS A 72 16.98 15.27 -16.94
C LYS A 72 17.30 15.68 -17.37
N SER A 73 17.30 15.64 -17.73
CA SER A 73 17.56 16.17 -18.17
C SER A 73 17.89 16.62 -18.56
N GLU A 74 17.84 16.53 -18.96
CA GLU A 74 18.05 17.13 -19.24
C GLU A 74 18.29 17.51 -19.48
#